data_5322f42ee74f33f4fa4388b0a28a6cde
#
_entry.id   5322f42ee74f33f4fa4388b0a28a6cde
#
_cell.length_a   1.000
_cell.length_b   1.000
_cell.length_c   1.000
_cell.angle_alpha   90.00
_cell.angle_beta   90.00
_cell.angle_gamma   90.00
#
_symmetry.space_group_name_H-M   'P 1'
#
loop_
_entity.id
_entity.type
_entity.pdbx_description
1 polymer ?
#
loop_
_entity_poly.entity_id
_entity_poly.type
_entity_poly.pdbx_seq_one_letter_code
_entity_poly.pdbx_strand_id
1 'polypeptide(L)'
;MLFDYPRELRTNQALVVGMHAFFAKLGIASPIFIGASDGDMVAQIYTQKYPNEVGGLVLVSTGGMNAATLKTLKKKYFFVPLALWYMAHCNYERLKPRLIQSGMSHLRNESAEEAAYARDMFETIFKDFQQAKDIHITGLLADLMNQTLVTEADFRALKGRILLIFPNQDFFSDPMQQDLIKLMQDPQIVYVSGGHLGTVLKAGDYVREIKKFLEGME
;
A
#
# COMPACT_ATOMS: atom_id res chain seq x y z
N MET A 1 6.45 7.11 8.03
CA MET A 1 6.48 7.44 9.48
C MET A 1 6.60 6.12 10.23
N LEU A 2 7.69 5.92 10.94
CA LEU A 2 7.86 4.73 11.78
C LEU A 2 7.26 5.06 13.14
N PHE A 3 6.16 4.41 13.48
CA PHE A 3 5.59 4.53 14.81
C PHE A 3 6.25 3.51 15.72
N ASP A 4 6.64 3.95 16.89
CA ASP A 4 7.09 3.07 17.94
C ASP A 4 5.88 2.54 18.71
N TYR A 5 5.37 1.37 18.28
CA TYR A 5 4.31 0.69 19.02
C TYR A 5 4.74 -0.63 19.63
N PRO A 6 4.07 -1.05 20.71
CA PRO A 6 4.31 -2.33 21.36
C PRO A 6 4.30 -3.50 20.36
N ARG A 7 5.08 -4.53 20.62
CA ARG A 7 5.21 -5.68 19.70
C ARG A 7 3.88 -6.38 19.42
N GLU A 8 3.02 -6.44 20.40
CA GLU A 8 1.68 -7.03 20.35
C GLU A 8 0.73 -6.29 19.40
N LEU A 9 1.02 -5.02 19.09
CA LEU A 9 0.24 -4.19 18.17
C LEU A 9 0.80 -4.19 16.73
N ARG A 10 1.81 -5.00 16.45
CA ARG A 10 2.48 -5.06 15.16
C ARG A 10 1.80 -6.00 14.17
N THR A 11 0.48 -5.93 14.10
CA THR A 11 -0.33 -6.64 13.10
C THR A 11 -1.22 -5.65 12.38
N ASN A 12 -1.61 -5.97 11.14
CA ASN A 12 -2.54 -5.12 10.38
C ASN A 12 -3.90 -5.03 11.07
N GLN A 13 -4.35 -6.08 11.73
CA GLN A 13 -5.58 -6.07 12.52
C GLN A 13 -5.49 -5.12 13.72
N ALA A 14 -4.38 -5.13 14.45
CA ALA A 14 -4.17 -4.20 15.56
C ALA A 14 -4.04 -2.75 15.06
N LEU A 15 -3.36 -2.53 13.94
CA LEU A 15 -3.27 -1.24 13.28
C LEU A 15 -4.65 -0.70 12.93
N VAL A 16 -5.50 -1.50 12.29
CA VAL A 16 -6.86 -1.14 11.90
C VAL A 16 -7.74 -0.82 13.13
N VAL A 17 -7.63 -1.59 14.20
CA VAL A 17 -8.32 -1.28 15.47
C VAL A 17 -7.84 0.03 16.07
N GLY A 18 -6.53 0.27 16.06
CA GLY A 18 -5.95 1.53 16.51
C GLY A 18 -6.41 2.73 15.68
N MET A 19 -6.47 2.59 14.35
CA MET A 19 -7.00 3.62 13.45
C MET A 19 -8.47 3.93 13.75
N HIS A 20 -9.30 2.90 13.94
CA HIS A 20 -10.69 3.09 14.29
C HIS A 20 -10.85 3.85 15.62
N ALA A 21 -10.12 3.45 16.67
CA ALA A 21 -10.13 4.15 17.94
C ALA A 21 -9.65 5.60 17.83
N PHE A 22 -8.66 5.86 16.97
CA PHE A 22 -8.14 7.19 16.68
C PHE A 22 -9.20 8.07 15.99
N PHE A 23 -9.90 7.56 14.97
CA PHE A 23 -10.98 8.28 14.30
C PHE A 23 -12.13 8.57 15.24
N ALA A 24 -12.54 7.61 16.06
CA ALA A 24 -13.58 7.81 17.08
C ALA A 24 -13.19 8.93 18.06
N LYS A 25 -11.94 8.96 18.50
CA LYS A 25 -11.43 10.01 19.41
C LYS A 25 -11.42 11.40 18.76
N LEU A 26 -11.23 11.47 17.44
CA LEU A 26 -11.27 12.74 16.69
C LEU A 26 -12.68 13.13 16.22
N GLY A 27 -13.70 12.29 16.46
CA GLY A 27 -15.06 12.52 15.96
C GLY A 27 -15.20 12.33 14.45
N ILE A 28 -14.29 11.58 13.80
CA ILE A 28 -14.34 11.27 12.37
C ILE A 28 -15.21 10.04 12.17
N ALA A 29 -16.43 10.22 11.68
CA ALA A 29 -17.41 9.15 11.54
C ALA A 29 -17.29 8.37 10.22
N SER A 30 -16.82 9.01 9.14
CA SER A 30 -16.82 8.42 7.80
C SER A 30 -15.58 8.84 7.00
N PRO A 31 -14.38 8.33 7.37
CA PRO A 31 -13.15 8.70 6.69
C PRO A 31 -13.15 8.22 5.24
N ILE A 32 -12.55 9.03 4.35
CA ILE A 32 -12.16 8.59 3.02
C ILE A 32 -10.71 8.15 3.11
N PHE A 33 -10.45 6.90 2.74
CA PHE A 33 -9.08 6.38 2.71
C PHE A 33 -8.45 6.63 1.36
N ILE A 34 -7.24 7.18 1.37
CA ILE A 34 -6.37 7.29 0.20
C ILE A 34 -5.12 6.50 0.53
N GLY A 35 -4.96 5.35 -0.08
CA GLY A 35 -3.84 4.47 0.13
C GLY A 35 -3.01 4.25 -1.13
N ALA A 36 -1.78 3.78 -0.94
CA ALA A 36 -0.92 3.31 -2.01
C ALA A 36 -0.22 2.03 -1.58
N SER A 37 -0.19 1.01 -2.44
CA SER A 37 0.50 -0.27 -2.21
C SER A 37 0.04 -0.95 -0.90
N ASP A 38 0.90 -1.02 0.11
CA ASP A 38 0.58 -1.59 1.43
C ASP A 38 -0.53 -0.82 2.17
N GLY A 39 -0.55 0.51 2.03
CA GLY A 39 -1.61 1.35 2.60
C GLY A 39 -3.00 1.02 2.06
N ASP A 40 -3.10 0.62 0.81
CA ASP A 40 -4.35 0.16 0.20
C ASP A 40 -4.82 -1.16 0.81
N MET A 41 -3.90 -2.06 1.08
CA MET A 41 -4.23 -3.35 1.71
C MET A 41 -4.77 -3.12 3.12
N VAL A 42 -4.17 -2.19 3.87
CA VAL A 42 -4.69 -1.77 5.19
C VAL A 42 -6.09 -1.15 5.08
N ALA A 43 -6.34 -0.32 4.06
CA ALA A 43 -7.66 0.25 3.81
C ALA A 43 -8.72 -0.82 3.47
N GLN A 44 -8.36 -1.85 2.71
CA GLN A 44 -9.22 -3.00 2.44
C GLN A 44 -9.55 -3.78 3.73
N ILE A 45 -8.57 -4.03 4.60
CA ILE A 45 -8.76 -4.70 5.91
C ILE A 45 -9.66 -3.83 6.82
N TYR A 46 -9.47 -2.52 6.82
CA TYR A 46 -10.33 -1.61 7.57
C TYR A 46 -11.77 -1.68 7.08
N THR A 47 -11.97 -1.63 5.78
CA THR A 47 -13.31 -1.72 5.18
C THR A 47 -14.00 -3.04 5.49
N GLN A 48 -13.28 -4.16 5.44
CA GLN A 48 -13.82 -5.46 5.84
C GLN A 48 -14.31 -5.46 7.29
N LYS A 49 -13.55 -4.83 8.19
CA LYS A 49 -13.88 -4.82 9.62
C LYS A 49 -14.97 -3.81 9.99
N TYR A 50 -15.02 -2.67 9.29
CA TYR A 50 -15.92 -1.54 9.57
C TYR A 50 -16.61 -1.04 8.29
N PRO A 51 -17.36 -1.87 7.57
CA PRO A 51 -17.85 -1.57 6.22
C PRO A 51 -18.80 -0.37 6.15
N ASN A 52 -19.50 -0.06 7.23
CA ASN A 52 -20.48 1.04 7.29
C ASN A 52 -19.86 2.37 7.78
N GLU A 53 -18.59 2.37 8.12
CA GLU A 53 -17.90 3.54 8.66
C GLU A 53 -16.94 4.19 7.66
N VAL A 54 -16.83 3.65 6.44
CA VAL A 54 -15.94 4.16 5.39
C VAL A 54 -16.72 5.07 4.45
N GLY A 55 -16.27 6.30 4.29
CA GLY A 55 -16.87 7.30 3.40
C GLY A 55 -16.55 7.05 1.92
N GLY A 56 -15.35 6.58 1.63
CA GLY A 56 -14.88 6.26 0.27
C GLY A 56 -13.48 5.67 0.28
N LEU A 57 -13.09 5.11 -0.86
CA LEU A 57 -11.78 4.51 -1.07
C LEU A 57 -11.11 5.08 -2.32
N VAL A 58 -9.86 5.45 -2.20
CA VAL A 58 -8.95 5.69 -3.32
C VAL A 58 -7.79 4.72 -3.17
N LEU A 59 -7.72 3.72 -4.05
CA LEU A 59 -6.73 2.66 -4.02
C LEU A 59 -5.76 2.81 -5.20
N VAL A 60 -4.46 2.90 -4.89
CA VAL A 60 -3.43 3.20 -5.87
C VAL A 60 -2.36 2.13 -5.90
N SER A 61 -2.05 1.60 -7.07
CA SER A 61 -0.93 0.63 -7.26
C SER A 61 -1.05 -0.58 -6.34
N THR A 62 -2.19 -1.28 -6.40
CA THR A 62 -2.48 -2.41 -5.52
C THR A 62 -3.21 -3.55 -6.22
N GLY A 63 -3.40 -4.64 -5.50
CA GLY A 63 -4.25 -5.79 -5.86
C GLY A 63 -5.29 -6.07 -4.78
N GLY A 64 -6.27 -6.91 -5.11
CA GLY A 64 -7.29 -7.34 -4.15
C GLY A 64 -6.72 -8.28 -3.08
N MET A 65 -7.17 -8.14 -1.83
CA MET A 65 -6.85 -9.05 -0.73
C MET A 65 -7.62 -10.37 -0.86
N ASN A 66 -7.61 -10.98 -2.05
CA ASN A 66 -8.28 -12.25 -2.35
C ASN A 66 -7.30 -13.44 -2.43
N ALA A 67 -7.84 -14.66 -2.52
CA ALA A 67 -7.04 -15.88 -2.54
C ALA A 67 -6.03 -15.93 -3.72
N ALA A 68 -6.42 -15.46 -4.90
CA ALA A 68 -5.58 -15.50 -6.09
C ALA A 68 -4.39 -14.55 -5.97
N THR A 69 -4.63 -13.30 -5.56
CA THR A 69 -3.59 -12.30 -5.32
C THR A 69 -2.65 -12.74 -4.20
N LEU A 70 -3.18 -13.18 -3.05
CA LEU A 70 -2.33 -13.62 -1.93
C LEU A 70 -1.50 -14.85 -2.29
N LYS A 71 -2.04 -15.81 -3.05
CA LYS A 71 -1.27 -16.96 -3.56
C LYS A 71 -0.10 -16.51 -4.44
N THR A 72 -0.33 -15.54 -5.32
CA THR A 72 0.69 -14.97 -6.20
C THR A 72 1.76 -14.25 -5.39
N LEU A 73 1.35 -13.41 -4.43
CA LEU A 73 2.27 -12.70 -3.55
C LEU A 73 3.09 -13.66 -2.68
N LYS A 74 2.48 -14.68 -2.08
CA LYS A 74 3.18 -15.73 -1.31
C LYS A 74 4.25 -16.43 -2.15
N LYS A 75 3.94 -16.78 -3.39
CA LYS A 75 4.90 -17.39 -4.32
C LYS A 75 6.03 -16.43 -4.68
N LYS A 76 5.71 -15.16 -4.97
CA LYS A 76 6.69 -14.14 -5.37
C LYS A 76 7.60 -13.75 -4.20
N TYR A 77 7.07 -13.68 -2.99
CA TYR A 77 7.76 -13.18 -1.80
C TYR A 77 8.08 -14.28 -0.77
N PHE A 78 8.15 -15.56 -1.19
CA PHE A 78 8.43 -16.69 -0.27
C PHE A 78 9.76 -16.54 0.48
N PHE A 79 10.72 -15.81 -0.09
CA PHE A 79 12.04 -15.57 0.50
C PHE A 79 12.06 -14.37 1.47
N VAL A 80 10.98 -13.57 1.53
CA VAL A 80 10.94 -12.36 2.37
C VAL A 80 11.27 -12.64 3.83
N PRO A 81 10.74 -13.67 4.51
CA PRO A 81 11.13 -13.94 5.90
C PRO A 81 12.63 -14.14 6.08
N LEU A 82 13.28 -14.83 5.14
CA LEU A 82 14.74 -15.02 5.16
C LEU A 82 15.49 -13.72 4.89
N ALA A 83 15.02 -12.91 3.94
CA ALA A 83 15.60 -11.60 3.66
C ALA A 83 15.50 -10.68 4.87
N LEU A 84 14.36 -10.68 5.56
CA LEU A 84 14.13 -9.91 6.78
C LEU A 84 15.04 -10.36 7.93
N TRP A 85 15.16 -11.68 8.12
CA TRP A 85 16.10 -12.24 9.09
C TRP A 85 17.53 -11.81 8.77
N TYR A 86 17.94 -11.90 7.50
CA TYR A 86 19.27 -11.45 7.06
C TYR A 86 19.46 -9.94 7.32
N MET A 87 18.47 -9.10 6.99
CA MET A 87 18.50 -7.66 7.24
C MET A 87 18.65 -7.33 8.72
N ALA A 88 17.99 -8.08 9.60
CA ALA A 88 18.07 -7.88 11.05
C ALA A 88 19.43 -8.25 11.65
N HIS A 89 20.24 -9.10 10.98
CA HIS A 89 21.48 -9.64 11.51
C HIS A 89 22.74 -9.22 10.73
N CYS A 90 22.57 -8.61 9.55
CA CYS A 90 23.71 -8.15 8.76
C CYS A 90 24.19 -6.74 9.15
N ASN A 91 25.39 -6.39 8.67
CA ASN A 91 25.85 -5.01 8.75
C ASN A 91 25.04 -4.13 7.79
N TYR A 92 24.27 -3.21 8.34
CA TYR A 92 23.35 -2.34 7.60
C TYR A 92 24.06 -1.49 6.53
N GLU A 93 25.26 -0.96 6.84
CA GLU A 93 26.02 -0.14 5.89
C GLU A 93 26.40 -0.90 4.61
N ARG A 94 26.58 -2.23 4.71
CA ARG A 94 26.81 -3.09 3.54
C ARG A 94 25.53 -3.41 2.77
N LEU A 95 24.40 -3.40 3.45
CA LEU A 95 23.10 -3.72 2.86
C LEU A 95 22.48 -2.51 2.15
N LYS A 96 22.64 -1.31 2.72
CA LYS A 96 22.05 -0.06 2.25
C LYS A 96 22.20 0.17 0.73
N PRO A 97 23.39 0.08 0.11
CA PRO A 97 23.54 0.28 -1.33
C PRO A 97 22.71 -0.72 -2.15
N ARG A 98 22.59 -1.97 -1.67
CA ARG A 98 21.79 -3.01 -2.34
C ARG A 98 20.30 -2.74 -2.25
N LEU A 99 19.82 -2.21 -1.12
CA LEU A 99 18.42 -1.80 -0.95
C LEU A 99 18.08 -0.63 -1.88
N ILE A 100 18.94 0.37 -1.95
CA ILE A 100 18.78 1.49 -2.88
C ILE A 100 18.76 0.99 -4.32
N GLN A 101 19.71 0.16 -4.72
CA GLN A 101 19.77 -0.42 -6.06
C GLN A 101 18.52 -1.26 -6.38
N SER A 102 18.02 -2.03 -5.41
CA SER A 102 16.77 -2.78 -5.57
C SER A 102 15.59 -1.86 -5.79
N GLY A 103 15.44 -0.78 -4.99
CA GLY A 103 14.42 0.24 -5.20
C GLY A 103 14.52 0.88 -6.58
N MET A 104 15.72 1.30 -6.98
CA MET A 104 15.98 1.88 -8.31
C MET A 104 15.66 0.92 -9.46
N SER A 105 15.77 -0.39 -9.27
CA SER A 105 15.45 -1.38 -10.31
C SER A 105 13.97 -1.46 -10.67
N HIS A 106 13.10 -0.90 -9.83
CA HIS A 106 11.66 -0.79 -10.11
C HIS A 106 11.26 0.44 -10.92
N LEU A 107 12.22 1.34 -11.19
CA LEU A 107 11.99 2.45 -12.11
C LEU A 107 11.92 1.93 -13.56
N ARG A 108 10.93 2.41 -14.28
CA ARG A 108 10.67 2.01 -15.67
C ARG A 108 10.36 3.26 -16.48
N ASN A 109 11.21 3.56 -17.48
CA ASN A 109 11.01 4.68 -18.41
C ASN A 109 10.87 6.06 -17.71
N GLU A 110 11.51 6.23 -16.56
CA GLU A 110 11.56 7.50 -15.85
C GLU A 110 12.64 8.39 -16.46
N SER A 111 12.43 9.70 -16.40
CA SER A 111 13.45 10.70 -16.81
C SER A 111 14.68 10.63 -15.90
N ALA A 112 15.79 11.18 -16.35
CA ALA A 112 17.01 11.28 -15.54
C ALA A 112 16.78 12.07 -14.24
N GLU A 113 15.91 13.09 -14.28
CA GLU A 113 15.54 13.90 -13.12
C GLU A 113 14.70 13.10 -12.13
N GLU A 114 13.68 12.37 -12.59
CA GLU A 114 12.86 11.47 -11.76
C GLU A 114 13.70 10.37 -11.12
N ALA A 115 14.64 9.79 -11.87
CA ALA A 115 15.56 8.78 -11.35
C ALA A 115 16.53 9.35 -10.29
N ALA A 116 17.02 10.58 -10.48
CA ALA A 116 17.84 11.27 -9.48
C ALA A 116 17.06 11.56 -8.20
N TYR A 117 15.82 12.05 -8.33
CA TYR A 117 14.92 12.29 -7.21
C TYR A 117 14.60 11.00 -6.44
N ALA A 118 14.29 9.91 -7.16
CA ALA A 118 14.02 8.61 -6.53
C ALA A 118 15.24 8.10 -5.76
N ARG A 119 16.44 8.29 -6.29
CA ARG A 119 17.69 7.92 -5.61
C ARG A 119 17.86 8.70 -4.30
N ASP A 120 17.73 10.03 -4.33
CA ASP A 120 17.84 10.89 -3.15
C ASP A 120 16.79 10.51 -2.09
N MET A 121 15.56 10.24 -2.51
CA MET A 121 14.50 9.74 -1.64
C MET A 121 14.89 8.42 -0.96
N PHE A 122 15.40 7.43 -1.69
CA PHE A 122 15.84 6.17 -1.10
C PHE A 122 17.04 6.35 -0.18
N GLU A 123 18.00 7.19 -0.55
CA GLU A 123 19.15 7.52 0.30
C GLU A 123 18.71 8.15 1.62
N THR A 124 17.72 9.05 1.58
CA THR A 124 17.13 9.68 2.75
C THR A 124 16.36 8.67 3.61
N ILE A 125 15.49 7.87 3.02
CA ILE A 125 14.74 6.82 3.73
C ILE A 125 15.69 5.85 4.44
N PHE A 126 16.71 5.38 3.72
CA PHE A 126 17.65 4.40 4.27
C PHE A 126 18.76 5.01 5.13
N LYS A 127 18.89 6.33 5.22
CA LYS A 127 19.83 6.98 6.13
C LYS A 127 19.45 6.74 7.58
N ASP A 128 18.18 6.87 7.89
CA ASP A 128 17.65 6.80 9.26
C ASP A 128 17.17 5.38 9.63
N PHE A 129 17.32 4.44 8.73
CA PHE A 129 16.91 3.04 8.88
C PHE A 129 17.89 2.23 9.74
N GLN A 130 18.70 2.89 10.58
CA GLN A 130 19.74 2.25 11.39
C GLN A 130 19.19 1.29 12.44
N GLN A 131 17.91 1.42 12.78
CA GLN A 131 17.21 0.57 13.73
C GLN A 131 16.35 -0.48 13.04
N ALA A 132 16.84 -1.01 11.92
CA ALA A 132 16.17 -2.09 11.18
C ALA A 132 15.82 -3.31 12.07
N LYS A 133 16.39 -3.43 13.25
CA LYS A 133 16.01 -4.43 14.27
C LYS A 133 14.57 -4.25 14.77
N ASP A 134 14.01 -3.04 14.63
CA ASP A 134 12.67 -2.69 15.07
C ASP A 134 11.71 -2.48 13.88
N ILE A 135 12.04 -3.01 12.69
CA ILE A 135 11.21 -2.79 11.51
C ILE A 135 9.87 -3.49 11.65
N HIS A 136 8.90 -2.73 12.11
CA HIS A 136 7.51 -3.11 12.18
C HIS A 136 6.91 -3.41 10.80
N ILE A 137 7.36 -2.68 9.78
CA ILE A 137 6.99 -2.90 8.37
C ILE A 137 7.16 -4.36 7.94
N THR A 138 8.24 -5.00 8.38
CA THR A 138 8.51 -6.38 8.01
C THR A 138 7.51 -7.34 8.65
N GLY A 139 7.13 -7.06 9.90
CA GLY A 139 6.08 -7.81 10.60
C GLY A 139 4.71 -7.58 9.96
N LEU A 140 4.38 -6.34 9.61
CA LEU A 140 3.13 -5.99 8.93
C LEU A 140 3.06 -6.62 7.54
N LEU A 141 4.14 -6.60 6.76
CA LEU A 141 4.17 -7.24 5.44
C LEU A 141 4.03 -8.77 5.51
N ALA A 142 4.69 -9.40 6.49
CA ALA A 142 4.50 -10.83 6.74
C ALA A 142 3.09 -11.15 7.22
N ASP A 143 2.50 -10.28 8.05
CA ASP A 143 1.14 -10.41 8.56
C ASP A 143 0.10 -10.25 7.44
N LEU A 144 0.32 -9.39 6.43
CA LEU A 144 -0.55 -9.28 5.26
C LEU A 144 -0.81 -10.61 4.57
N MET A 145 0.20 -11.48 4.54
CA MET A 145 0.07 -12.79 3.91
C MET A 145 -0.86 -13.75 4.68
N ASN A 146 -1.23 -13.41 5.90
CA ASN A 146 -2.07 -14.22 6.79
C ASN A 146 -3.43 -13.56 7.09
N GLN A 147 -3.75 -12.46 6.40
CA GLN A 147 -5.02 -11.75 6.62
C GLN A 147 -6.22 -12.55 6.13
N THR A 148 -7.37 -12.23 6.71
CA THR A 148 -8.68 -12.69 6.23
C THR A 148 -8.94 -12.12 4.85
N LEU A 149 -9.39 -12.96 3.94
CA LEU A 149 -9.69 -12.56 2.58
C LEU A 149 -10.89 -11.61 2.55
N VAL A 150 -10.80 -10.58 1.72
CA VAL A 150 -11.93 -9.69 1.44
C VAL A 150 -12.84 -10.29 0.36
N THR A 151 -14.10 -9.92 0.40
CA THR A 151 -15.15 -10.33 -0.53
C THR A 151 -15.89 -9.12 -1.09
N GLU A 152 -16.65 -9.29 -2.15
CA GLU A 152 -17.49 -8.23 -2.71
C GLU A 152 -18.48 -7.66 -1.68
N ALA A 153 -18.93 -8.50 -0.74
CA ALA A 153 -19.88 -8.08 0.30
C ALA A 153 -19.30 -6.99 1.21
N ASP A 154 -17.97 -7.01 1.44
CA ASP A 154 -17.28 -6.06 2.32
C ASP A 154 -17.27 -4.64 1.73
N PHE A 155 -17.39 -4.50 0.40
CA PHE A 155 -17.37 -3.22 -0.32
C PHE A 155 -18.75 -2.75 -0.76
N ARG A 156 -19.82 -3.50 -0.47
CA ARG A 156 -21.17 -3.20 -0.96
C ARG A 156 -21.68 -1.83 -0.55
N ALA A 157 -21.36 -1.39 0.67
CA ALA A 157 -21.73 -0.08 1.19
C ALA A 157 -21.02 1.07 0.47
N LEU A 158 -19.95 0.78 -0.29
CA LEU A 158 -19.13 1.77 -0.99
C LEU A 158 -19.41 1.88 -2.50
N LYS A 159 -20.55 1.31 -2.97
CA LYS A 159 -20.91 1.39 -4.38
C LYS A 159 -20.84 2.82 -4.92
N GLY A 160 -20.08 3.05 -5.99
CA GLY A 160 -19.88 4.35 -6.61
C GLY A 160 -18.95 5.30 -5.84
N ARG A 161 -18.40 4.88 -4.68
CA ARG A 161 -17.49 5.68 -3.85
C ARG A 161 -16.08 5.08 -3.78
N ILE A 162 -15.63 4.43 -4.88
CA ILE A 162 -14.33 3.82 -4.99
C ILE A 162 -13.64 4.33 -6.25
N LEU A 163 -12.40 4.81 -6.09
CA LEU A 163 -11.50 5.14 -7.18
C LEU A 163 -10.31 4.17 -7.16
N LEU A 164 -10.06 3.53 -8.31
CA LEU A 164 -8.88 2.70 -8.53
C LEU A 164 -7.93 3.42 -9.49
N ILE A 165 -6.68 3.62 -9.09
CA ILE A 165 -5.65 4.22 -9.95
C ILE A 165 -4.55 3.20 -10.20
N PHE A 166 -4.38 2.80 -11.46
CA PHE A 166 -3.39 1.83 -11.87
C PHE A 166 -2.30 2.47 -12.73
N PRO A 167 -1.03 2.41 -12.30
CA PRO A 167 0.09 2.68 -13.20
C PRO A 167 0.16 1.62 -14.28
N ASN A 168 0.43 2.04 -15.51
CA ASN A 168 0.48 1.12 -16.65
C ASN A 168 1.72 0.20 -16.68
N GLN A 169 2.67 0.41 -15.78
CA GLN A 169 3.91 -0.39 -15.64
C GLN A 169 4.12 -0.85 -14.19
N ASP A 170 3.04 -1.17 -13.48
CA ASP A 170 3.10 -1.64 -12.10
C ASP A 170 3.61 -3.09 -12.01
N PHE A 171 4.07 -3.46 -10.82
CA PHE A 171 4.36 -4.87 -10.52
C PHE A 171 3.10 -5.68 -10.18
N PHE A 172 2.00 -5.03 -9.83
CA PHE A 172 0.67 -5.65 -9.77
C PHE A 172 0.19 -5.88 -11.20
N SER A 173 0.23 -7.14 -11.62
CA SER A 173 -0.12 -7.54 -12.97
C SER A 173 -1.60 -7.34 -13.29
N ASP A 174 -1.94 -7.25 -14.58
CA ASP A 174 -3.32 -7.10 -15.04
C ASP A 174 -4.29 -8.10 -14.41
N PRO A 175 -4.00 -9.41 -14.24
CA PRO A 175 -4.91 -10.31 -13.53
C PRO A 175 -5.19 -9.90 -12.09
N MET A 176 -4.19 -9.38 -11.36
CA MET A 176 -4.37 -8.91 -9.97
C MET A 176 -5.22 -7.63 -9.91
N GLN A 177 -5.05 -6.73 -10.89
CA GLN A 177 -5.87 -5.54 -11.04
C GLN A 177 -7.32 -5.92 -11.37
N GLN A 178 -7.53 -6.85 -12.31
CA GLN A 178 -8.86 -7.35 -12.66
C GLN A 178 -9.56 -8.05 -11.49
N ASP A 179 -8.82 -8.78 -10.66
CA ASP A 179 -9.36 -9.37 -9.45
C ASP A 179 -9.79 -8.31 -8.43
N LEU A 180 -9.05 -7.21 -8.31
CA LEU A 180 -9.44 -6.07 -7.47
C LEU A 180 -10.71 -5.39 -8.01
N ILE A 181 -10.76 -5.13 -9.32
CA ILE A 181 -11.93 -4.51 -9.97
C ILE A 181 -13.21 -5.33 -9.71
N LYS A 182 -13.11 -6.67 -9.79
CA LYS A 182 -14.26 -7.55 -9.51
C LYS A 182 -14.73 -7.51 -8.06
N LEU A 183 -13.83 -7.25 -7.12
CA LEU A 183 -14.18 -7.11 -5.69
C LEU A 183 -14.93 -5.81 -5.40
N MET A 184 -14.68 -4.76 -6.19
CA MET A 184 -15.23 -3.44 -5.93
C MET A 184 -16.63 -3.28 -6.54
N GLN A 185 -17.43 -2.45 -5.91
CA GLN A 185 -18.81 -2.18 -6.36
C GLN A 185 -18.84 -0.88 -7.16
N ASP A 186 -18.88 -1.02 -8.50
CA ASP A 186 -18.95 0.12 -9.43
C ASP A 186 -17.83 1.15 -9.25
N PRO A 187 -16.54 0.73 -9.32
CA PRO A 187 -15.43 1.63 -9.11
C PRO A 187 -15.19 2.54 -10.32
N GLN A 188 -14.78 3.78 -10.07
CA GLN A 188 -14.10 4.57 -11.10
C GLN A 188 -12.70 4.02 -11.30
N ILE A 189 -12.25 3.91 -12.56
CA ILE A 189 -10.93 3.35 -12.88
C ILE A 189 -10.15 4.36 -13.70
N VAL A 190 -8.93 4.65 -13.26
CA VAL A 190 -8.00 5.55 -13.95
C VAL A 190 -6.67 4.84 -14.15
N TYR A 191 -6.14 4.94 -15.37
CA TYR A 191 -4.78 4.49 -15.67
C TYR A 191 -3.87 5.69 -15.82
N VAL A 192 -2.71 5.63 -15.15
CA VAL A 192 -1.69 6.69 -15.18
C VAL A 192 -0.38 6.15 -15.77
N SER A 193 0.43 7.03 -16.33
CA SER A 193 1.75 6.64 -16.84
C SER A 193 2.74 6.42 -15.72
N GLY A 194 3.66 5.47 -15.89
CA GLY A 194 4.76 5.19 -14.95
C GLY A 194 4.62 3.87 -14.22
N GLY A 195 5.52 3.66 -13.28
CA GLY A 195 5.63 2.45 -12.45
C GLY A 195 5.05 2.62 -11.05
N HIS A 196 5.40 1.68 -10.19
CA HIS A 196 4.91 1.61 -8.79
C HIS A 196 5.21 2.85 -7.95
N LEU A 197 6.30 3.55 -8.25
CA LEU A 197 6.68 4.80 -7.56
C LEU A 197 6.01 6.05 -8.15
N GLY A 198 5.07 5.89 -9.08
CA GLY A 198 4.37 7.00 -9.74
C GLY A 198 3.71 7.97 -8.76
N THR A 199 3.19 7.51 -7.64
CA THR A 199 2.59 8.35 -6.57
C THR A 199 3.57 9.40 -6.03
N VAL A 200 4.86 9.13 -6.09
CA VAL A 200 5.93 10.05 -5.66
C VAL A 200 6.48 10.83 -6.85
N LEU A 201 6.82 10.15 -7.94
CA LEU A 201 7.52 10.74 -9.07
C LEU A 201 6.61 11.59 -9.98
N LYS A 202 5.32 11.25 -10.02
CA LYS A 202 4.29 11.91 -10.83
C LYS A 202 3.08 12.34 -9.99
N ALA A 203 3.35 12.78 -8.75
CA ALA A 203 2.33 13.11 -7.75
C ALA A 203 1.21 14.02 -8.29
N GLY A 204 1.54 14.97 -9.19
CA GLY A 204 0.57 15.88 -9.79
C GLY A 204 -0.56 15.17 -10.56
N ASP A 205 -0.25 14.07 -11.26
CA ASP A 205 -1.24 13.31 -12.01
C ASP A 205 -2.21 12.61 -11.05
N TYR A 206 -1.68 11.99 -10.00
CA TYR A 206 -2.50 11.31 -8.99
C TYR A 206 -3.39 12.30 -8.23
N VAL A 207 -2.82 13.41 -7.77
CA VAL A 207 -3.57 14.46 -7.03
C VAL A 207 -4.71 15.01 -7.88
N ARG A 208 -4.50 15.22 -9.19
CA ARG A 208 -5.54 15.69 -10.10
C ARG A 208 -6.73 14.72 -10.16
N GLU A 209 -6.46 13.42 -10.36
CA GLU A 209 -7.53 12.42 -10.46
C GLU A 209 -8.25 12.19 -9.12
N ILE A 210 -7.49 12.22 -8.01
CA ILE A 210 -8.07 12.12 -6.66
C ILE A 210 -8.99 13.31 -6.37
N LYS A 211 -8.56 14.55 -6.66
CA LYS A 211 -9.40 15.75 -6.48
C LYS A 211 -10.68 15.66 -7.29
N LYS A 212 -10.58 15.31 -8.57
CA LYS A 212 -11.75 15.14 -9.45
C LYS A 212 -12.75 14.13 -8.90
N PHE A 213 -12.25 13.01 -8.35
CA PHE A 213 -13.10 12.00 -7.73
C PHE A 213 -13.80 12.53 -6.48
N LEU A 214 -13.06 13.21 -5.59
CA LEU A 214 -13.62 13.76 -4.35
C LEU A 214 -14.69 14.84 -4.62
N GLU A 215 -14.45 15.72 -5.61
CA GLU A 215 -15.42 16.71 -6.06
C GLU A 215 -16.72 16.08 -6.60
N GLY A 216 -16.63 14.89 -7.19
CA GLY A 216 -17.78 14.13 -7.69
C GLY A 216 -18.56 13.37 -6.61
N MET A 217 -18.04 13.33 -5.38
CA MET A 217 -18.71 12.68 -4.23
C MET A 217 -19.58 13.63 -3.40
N GLU A 218 -19.42 14.95 -3.58
CA GLU A 218 -20.26 15.99 -2.94
C GLU A 218 -21.63 16.08 -3.64
#